data_d4afe980956e0819425d815fa4376334
#
_entry.id   d4afe980956e0819425d815fa4376334
#
_cell.length_a   1.000
_cell.length_b   1.000
_cell.length_c   1.000
_cell.angle_alpha   90.00
_cell.angle_beta   90.00
_cell.angle_gamma   90.00
#
_symmetry.space_group_name_H-M   'P 1'
#
loop_
_entity.id
_entity.type
_entity.pdbx_description
1 polymer ?
#
loop_
_entity_poly.entity_id
_entity_poly.type
_entity_poly.pdbx_seq_one_letter_code
_entity_poly.pdbx_strand_id
1 'polypeptide(L)'
;AFFTRTGVGTLVAEGKETREFDGHAYVMERSLVPDVSLVKAWKADQSGNLVFRRTARNFNPAVAMAGKVTVVEVEEIVETGSFDPDAVHLPGIYVHRIVLNAKPEKRIEQRTITAKTTEKAGA
;
A
#
# COMPACT_ATOMS: atom_id res chain seq x y z
N ALA A 1 -12.35 4.09 13.36
CA ALA A 1 -12.36 2.85 14.14
C ALA A 1 -13.47 1.93 13.65
N PHE A 2 -13.30 0.64 13.81
CA PHE A 2 -14.30 -0.37 13.46
C PHE A 2 -14.20 -1.56 14.41
N PHE A 3 -15.28 -2.32 14.51
CA PHE A 3 -15.33 -3.56 15.28
C PHE A 3 -15.12 -4.77 14.36
N THR A 4 -14.26 -5.70 14.79
CA THR A 4 -13.94 -6.91 14.04
C THR A 4 -13.89 -8.12 14.97
N ARG A 5 -14.20 -9.30 14.45
CA ARG A 5 -14.00 -10.57 15.18
C ARG A 5 -12.56 -11.05 15.13
N THR A 6 -11.78 -10.52 14.19
CA THR A 6 -10.35 -10.85 14.06
C THR A 6 -9.59 -10.43 15.31
N GLY A 7 -8.85 -11.34 15.89
CA GLY A 7 -8.06 -11.09 17.09
C GLY A 7 -8.79 -11.34 18.41
N VAL A 8 -10.11 -11.56 18.42
CA VAL A 8 -10.85 -11.93 19.64
C VAL A 8 -10.25 -13.19 20.28
N GLY A 9 -9.98 -13.14 21.61
CA GLY A 9 -9.35 -14.24 22.34
C GLY A 9 -7.86 -14.43 22.11
N THR A 10 -7.19 -13.48 21.49
CA THR A 10 -5.75 -13.48 21.28
C THR A 10 -5.08 -12.28 21.98
N LEU A 11 -3.75 -12.29 22.07
CA LEU A 11 -2.95 -11.19 22.64
C LEU A 11 -3.23 -9.84 21.94
N VAL A 12 -3.66 -9.88 20.67
CA VAL A 12 -3.99 -8.67 19.90
C VAL A 12 -5.19 -7.93 20.49
N ALA A 13 -6.08 -8.61 21.20
CA ALA A 13 -7.25 -8.01 21.83
C ALA A 13 -6.96 -7.35 23.18
N GLU A 14 -5.81 -7.62 23.79
CA GLU A 14 -5.49 -7.10 25.12
C GLU A 14 -5.46 -5.56 25.15
N GLY A 15 -6.16 -4.99 26.14
CA GLY A 15 -6.25 -3.54 26.32
C GLY A 15 -7.15 -2.81 25.32
N LYS A 16 -7.81 -3.52 24.39
CA LYS A 16 -8.74 -2.95 23.42
C LYS A 16 -10.19 -3.03 23.92
N GLU A 17 -11.01 -2.07 23.51
CA GLU A 17 -12.44 -2.12 23.74
C GLU A 17 -13.06 -3.35 23.05
N THR A 18 -13.89 -4.07 23.78
CA THR A 18 -14.65 -5.18 23.24
C THR A 18 -16.13 -4.87 23.31
N ARG A 19 -16.88 -5.34 22.33
CA ARG A 19 -18.34 -5.19 22.29
C ARG A 19 -18.98 -6.45 21.72
N GLU A 20 -20.16 -6.77 22.19
CA GLU A 20 -20.94 -7.88 21.70
C GLU A 20 -22.00 -7.41 20.71
N PHE A 21 -22.12 -8.09 19.58
CA PHE A 21 -23.18 -7.94 18.60
C PHE A 21 -23.70 -9.33 18.22
N ASP A 22 -25.01 -9.51 18.29
CA ASP A 22 -25.68 -10.75 17.92
C ASP A 22 -25.08 -12.00 18.59
N GLY A 23 -24.73 -11.89 19.90
CA GLY A 23 -24.12 -12.97 20.65
C GLY A 23 -22.67 -13.29 20.32
N HIS A 24 -21.98 -12.40 19.58
CA HIS A 24 -20.59 -12.55 19.21
C HIS A 24 -19.74 -11.38 19.72
N ALA A 25 -18.57 -11.71 20.29
CA ALA A 25 -17.60 -10.70 20.73
C ALA A 25 -16.84 -10.12 19.55
N TYR A 26 -16.61 -8.81 19.62
CA TYR A 26 -15.83 -8.02 18.67
C TYR A 26 -14.81 -7.17 19.41
N VAL A 27 -13.68 -6.90 18.78
CA VAL A 27 -12.64 -6.01 19.27
C VAL A 27 -12.67 -4.74 18.41
N MET A 28 -12.54 -3.58 19.07
CA MET A 28 -12.41 -2.31 18.35
C MET A 28 -10.99 -2.12 17.85
N GLU A 29 -10.86 -1.88 16.56
CA GLU A 29 -9.61 -1.49 15.92
C GLU A 29 -9.66 -0.02 15.48
N ARG A 30 -8.58 0.71 15.75
CA ARG A 30 -8.41 2.08 15.29
C ARG A 30 -7.68 2.11 13.97
N SER A 31 -8.09 3.02 13.09
CA SER A 31 -7.39 3.24 11.82
C SER A 31 -5.95 3.69 12.08
N LEU A 32 -5.02 3.18 11.30
CA LEU A 32 -3.65 3.67 11.26
C LEU A 32 -3.62 4.94 10.40
N VAL A 33 -3.22 6.05 11.01
CA VAL A 33 -3.08 7.34 10.32
C VAL A 33 -1.62 7.75 10.38
N PRO A 34 -0.79 7.37 9.38
CA PRO A 34 0.63 7.75 9.35
C PRO A 34 0.78 9.24 9.02
N ASP A 35 1.89 9.84 9.45
CA ASP A 35 2.20 11.22 9.09
C ASP A 35 2.51 11.35 7.60
N VAL A 36 3.15 10.34 7.01
CA VAL A 36 3.46 10.27 5.58
C VAL A 36 3.10 8.90 5.02
N SER A 37 2.38 8.89 3.92
CA SER A 37 2.16 7.71 3.07
C SER A 37 3.04 7.77 1.84
N LEU A 38 3.82 6.72 1.60
CA LEU A 38 4.61 6.55 0.38
C LEU A 38 3.96 5.48 -0.48
N VAL A 39 3.56 5.83 -1.68
CA VAL A 39 2.88 4.92 -2.60
C VAL A 39 3.49 4.99 -4.00
N LYS A 40 3.30 3.91 -4.76
CA LYS A 40 3.70 3.84 -6.15
C LYS A 40 2.49 3.64 -7.03
N ALA A 41 2.30 4.55 -7.99
CA ALA A 41 1.34 4.42 -9.07
C ALA A 41 2.05 4.24 -10.42
N TRP A 42 1.29 3.91 -11.45
CA TRP A 42 1.80 3.85 -12.81
C TRP A 42 1.85 5.24 -13.42
N LYS A 43 0.70 5.92 -13.44
CA LYS A 43 0.57 7.25 -14.01
C LYS A 43 -0.16 8.18 -13.05
N ALA A 44 0.16 9.47 -13.12
CA ALA A 44 -0.62 10.54 -12.52
C ALA A 44 -0.95 11.58 -13.58
N ASP A 45 -2.08 12.26 -13.45
CA ASP A 45 -2.25 13.53 -14.13
C ASP A 45 -1.75 14.70 -13.27
N GLN A 46 -1.71 15.90 -13.83
CA GLN A 46 -1.24 17.10 -13.13
C GLN A 46 -2.13 17.49 -11.94
N SER A 47 -3.38 17.02 -11.89
CA SER A 47 -4.30 17.20 -10.76
C SER A 47 -4.14 16.15 -9.67
N GLY A 48 -3.25 15.18 -9.85
CA GLY A 48 -2.97 14.13 -8.88
C GLY A 48 -3.88 12.90 -8.98
N ASN A 49 -4.73 12.81 -9.99
CA ASN A 49 -5.50 11.58 -10.23
C ASN A 49 -4.56 10.45 -10.63
N LEU A 50 -4.76 9.27 -10.05
CA LEU A 50 -3.84 8.15 -10.20
C LEU A 50 -4.46 6.95 -10.92
N VAL A 51 -3.63 6.34 -11.77
CA VAL A 51 -3.88 5.03 -12.35
C VAL A 51 -2.80 4.07 -11.89
N PHE A 52 -3.20 2.96 -11.29
CA PHE A 52 -2.32 1.87 -10.87
C PHE A 52 -2.31 0.76 -11.91
N ARG A 53 -1.23 0.00 -11.97
CA ARG A 53 -1.08 -1.12 -12.89
C ARG A 53 -0.91 -2.44 -12.14
N ARG A 54 -1.69 -3.46 -12.55
CA ARG A 54 -1.60 -4.82 -11.99
C ARG A 54 -1.78 -4.84 -10.48
N THR A 55 -0.92 -5.58 -9.77
CA THR A 55 -0.97 -5.79 -8.31
C THR A 55 -0.71 -4.53 -7.48
N ALA A 56 -0.11 -3.49 -8.04
CA ALA A 56 0.08 -2.21 -7.35
C ALA A 56 -1.25 -1.56 -6.95
N ARG A 57 -2.37 -1.92 -7.61
CA ARG A 57 -3.71 -1.46 -7.24
C ARG A 57 -4.22 -2.03 -5.93
N ASN A 58 -3.55 -3.02 -5.32
CA ASN A 58 -4.05 -3.69 -4.11
C ASN A 58 -4.05 -2.74 -2.90
N PHE A 59 -2.90 -2.52 -2.26
CA PHE A 59 -2.80 -1.72 -1.04
C PHE A 59 -2.50 -0.24 -1.27
N ASN A 60 -1.84 0.13 -2.37
CA ASN A 60 -1.45 1.51 -2.61
C ASN A 60 -2.61 2.52 -2.52
N PRO A 61 -3.81 2.27 -3.07
CA PRO A 61 -4.93 3.18 -2.91
C PRO A 61 -5.33 3.40 -1.44
N ALA A 62 -5.41 2.32 -0.65
CA ALA A 62 -5.76 2.41 0.75
C ALA A 62 -4.69 3.14 1.58
N VAL A 63 -3.41 2.88 1.29
CA VAL A 63 -2.28 3.57 1.94
C VAL A 63 -2.28 5.05 1.58
N ALA A 64 -2.57 5.41 0.32
CA ALA A 64 -2.65 6.81 -0.10
C ALA A 64 -3.73 7.60 0.65
N MET A 65 -4.86 6.96 0.96
CA MET A 65 -5.95 7.58 1.71
C MET A 65 -5.70 7.62 3.23
N ALA A 66 -4.74 6.88 3.75
CA ALA A 66 -4.51 6.75 5.19
C ALA A 66 -3.65 7.88 5.78
N GLY A 67 -2.70 8.41 5.04
CA GLY A 67 -1.71 9.35 5.53
C GLY A 67 -2.17 10.81 5.57
N LYS A 68 -1.58 11.58 6.48
CA LYS A 68 -1.77 13.03 6.52
C LYS A 68 -1.14 13.72 5.31
N VAL A 69 0.02 13.21 4.87
CA VAL A 69 0.72 13.65 3.66
C VAL A 69 0.99 12.43 2.80
N THR A 70 0.51 12.44 1.57
CA THR A 70 0.72 11.36 0.61
C THR A 70 1.70 11.79 -0.47
N VAL A 71 2.78 11.04 -0.60
CA VAL A 71 3.79 11.18 -1.66
C VAL A 71 3.68 9.98 -2.59
N VAL A 72 3.53 10.25 -3.87
CA VAL A 72 3.32 9.22 -4.89
C VAL A 72 4.47 9.23 -5.89
N GLU A 73 5.15 8.09 -6.03
CA GLU A 73 6.06 7.84 -7.13
C GLU A 73 5.28 7.38 -8.35
N VAL A 74 5.53 7.97 -9.52
CA VAL A 74 4.88 7.59 -10.78
C VAL A 74 5.91 7.42 -11.90
N GLU A 75 5.60 6.56 -12.87
CA GLU A 75 6.43 6.34 -14.05
C GLU A 75 6.18 7.39 -15.14
N GLU A 76 4.99 8.03 -15.12
CA GLU A 76 4.59 9.03 -16.11
C GLU A 76 3.63 10.05 -15.49
N ILE A 77 3.80 11.32 -15.87
CA ILE A 77 2.85 12.40 -15.57
C ILE A 77 2.22 12.84 -16.89
N VAL A 78 0.89 12.85 -16.95
CA VAL A 78 0.11 13.24 -18.11
C VAL A 78 -0.68 14.52 -17.85
N GLU A 79 -1.23 15.12 -18.89
CA GLU A 79 -2.10 16.29 -18.76
C GLU A 79 -3.40 15.93 -18.03
N THR A 80 -3.92 16.90 -17.27
CA THR A 80 -5.24 16.77 -16.64
C THR A 80 -6.31 16.56 -17.70
N GLY A 81 -7.19 15.56 -17.46
CA GLY A 81 -8.25 15.20 -18.40
C GLY A 81 -7.84 14.17 -19.46
N SER A 82 -6.58 13.73 -19.46
CA SER A 82 -6.12 12.66 -20.37
C SER A 82 -6.61 11.26 -19.98
N PHE A 83 -7.01 11.08 -18.71
CA PHE A 83 -7.58 9.80 -18.28
C PHE A 83 -9.07 9.73 -18.62
N ASP A 84 -9.52 8.55 -18.99
CA ASP A 84 -10.94 8.23 -18.91
C ASP A 84 -11.36 8.35 -17.44
N PRO A 85 -12.40 9.17 -17.12
CA PRO A 85 -12.87 9.33 -15.75
C PRO A 85 -13.18 8.01 -15.03
N ASP A 86 -13.70 7.02 -15.77
CA ASP A 86 -14.01 5.70 -15.22
C ASP A 86 -12.74 4.84 -14.97
N ALA A 87 -11.60 5.22 -15.53
CA ALA A 87 -10.32 4.55 -15.33
C ALA A 87 -9.47 5.15 -14.21
N VAL A 88 -9.90 6.24 -13.57
CA VAL A 88 -9.22 6.81 -12.40
C VAL A 88 -9.40 5.89 -11.20
N HIS A 89 -8.29 5.37 -10.68
CA HIS A 89 -8.31 4.45 -9.55
C HIS A 89 -8.28 5.17 -8.19
N LEU A 90 -7.70 6.34 -8.13
CA LEU A 90 -7.63 7.19 -6.93
C LEU A 90 -7.70 8.66 -7.33
N PRO A 91 -8.67 9.43 -6.80
CA PRO A 91 -8.76 10.86 -7.04
C PRO A 91 -7.59 11.65 -6.46
N GLY A 92 -7.21 12.73 -7.13
CA GLY A 92 -6.09 13.60 -6.74
C GLY A 92 -6.22 14.28 -5.38
N ILE A 93 -7.43 14.36 -4.82
CA ILE A 93 -7.67 14.93 -3.48
C ILE A 93 -6.86 14.23 -2.36
N TYR A 94 -6.45 13.00 -2.58
CA TYR A 94 -5.63 12.21 -1.63
C TYR A 94 -4.13 12.35 -1.87
N VAL A 95 -3.72 13.08 -2.91
CA VAL A 95 -2.30 13.17 -3.32
C VAL A 95 -1.76 14.57 -3.03
N HIS A 96 -0.68 14.64 -2.25
CA HIS A 96 -0.05 15.89 -1.86
C HIS A 96 1.23 16.19 -2.62
N ARG A 97 1.94 15.14 -3.05
CA ARG A 97 3.21 15.24 -3.78
C ARG A 97 3.30 14.14 -4.83
N ILE A 98 3.78 14.49 -6.01
CA ILE A 98 4.07 13.54 -7.09
C ILE A 98 5.56 13.59 -7.38
N VAL A 99 6.19 12.42 -7.47
CA VAL A 99 7.58 12.23 -7.83
C VAL A 99 7.64 11.43 -9.11
N LEU A 100 8.17 12.03 -10.17
CA LEU A 100 8.38 11.34 -11.44
C LEU A 100 9.62 10.46 -11.34
N ASN A 101 9.47 9.17 -11.61
CA ASN A 101 10.54 8.20 -11.78
C ASN A 101 10.29 7.40 -13.06
N ALA A 102 10.68 7.98 -14.19
CA ALA A 102 10.46 7.40 -15.52
C ALA A 102 11.23 6.08 -15.77
N LYS A 103 12.26 5.80 -14.95
CA LYS A 103 13.07 4.59 -15.05
C LYS A 103 13.20 3.92 -13.68
N PRO A 104 12.12 3.33 -13.15
CA PRO A 104 12.15 2.72 -11.83
C PRO A 104 13.08 1.50 -11.84
N GLU A 105 14.11 1.53 -11.03
CA GLU A 105 14.97 0.39 -10.79
C GLU A 105 14.37 -0.49 -9.69
N LYS A 106 14.11 -1.74 -10.00
CA LYS A 106 13.74 -2.74 -9.00
C LYS A 106 15.00 -3.37 -8.42
N ARG A 107 15.53 -2.76 -7.37
CA ARG A 107 16.69 -3.28 -6.64
C ARG A 107 16.28 -4.39 -5.67
N ILE A 108 15.61 -5.40 -6.18
CA ILE A 108 15.25 -6.59 -5.41
C ILE A 108 16.31 -7.64 -5.71
N GLU A 109 16.87 -8.23 -4.67
CA GLU A 109 17.77 -9.35 -4.81
C GLU A 109 17.04 -10.49 -5.53
N GLN A 110 17.58 -10.90 -6.68
CA GLN A 110 17.00 -11.97 -7.50
C GLN A 110 17.54 -13.35 -7.12
N ARG A 111 18.58 -13.39 -6.29
CA ARG A 111 19.27 -14.62 -5.87
C ARG A 111 19.56 -14.58 -4.38
N THR A 112 18.76 -15.28 -3.61
CA THR A 112 18.85 -15.34 -2.14
C THR A 112 19.62 -16.54 -1.64
N ILE A 113 20.10 -17.43 -2.53
CA ILE A 113 20.83 -18.65 -2.17
C ILE A 113 22.27 -18.59 -2.69
N THR A 114 23.22 -18.86 -1.80
CA THR A 114 24.61 -19.15 -2.18
C THR A 114 24.70 -20.63 -2.57
N ALA A 115 25.26 -20.92 -3.74
CA ALA A 115 25.52 -22.31 -4.13
C ALA A 115 26.42 -22.96 -3.08
N LYS A 116 26.03 -24.12 -2.54
CA LYS A 116 26.94 -24.92 -1.69
C LYS A 116 28.16 -25.27 -2.53
N THR A 117 29.33 -24.86 -2.04
CA THR A 117 30.60 -25.36 -2.60
C THR A 117 30.64 -26.86 -2.30
N THR A 118 30.51 -27.68 -3.32
CA THR A 118 30.80 -29.11 -3.19
C THR A 118 32.30 -29.22 -2.98
N GLU A 119 32.75 -29.33 -1.73
CA GLU A 119 34.07 -29.86 -1.45
C GLU A 119 34.10 -31.26 -2.08
N LYS A 120 34.93 -31.42 -3.12
CA LYS A 120 35.30 -32.74 -3.58
C LYS A 120 36.02 -33.38 -2.43
N ALA A 121 35.38 -34.39 -1.81
CA ALA A 121 36.07 -35.32 -0.93
C ALA A 121 37.22 -35.89 -1.77
N GLY A 122 38.44 -35.47 -1.43
CA GLY A 122 39.66 -36.05 -2.00
C GLY A 122 39.75 -37.52 -1.64
N ALA A 123 40.11 -38.27 -2.63
CA ALA A 123 40.43 -39.69 -2.53
C ALA A 123 41.67 -39.92 -1.65
#